data_cd902ff3c1ee10c9af988803051f288f
#
_entry.id   cd902ff3c1ee10c9af988803051f288f
#
_cell.length_a   1.000
_cell.length_b   1.000
_cell.length_c   1.000
_cell.angle_alpha   90.00
_cell.angle_beta   90.00
_cell.angle_gamma   90.00
#
_symmetry.space_group_name_H-M   'P 1'
#
loop_
_entity.id
_entity.type
_entity.pdbx_description
1 polymer ?
#
loop_
_entity_poly.entity_id
_entity_poly.type
_entity_poly.pdbx_seq_one_letter_code
_entity_poly.pdbx_strand_id
1 'polypeptide(L)'
;MTAQPTRLTTAQEYWLAVAAAVVTANAYYIHPIIGDVARHFGVGAAQIGLVPALNQLALALGILLLLPLGDRFSNRTLTILFTIGQCGGLIMMTLAQGLTLFTVGSTLLGFFTIAPYLLPAYASKRVAPERLGHVTAILTAGVIFGILVARV
;
A
#
# COMPACT_ATOMS: atom_id res chain seq x y z
N MET A 1 -9.93 10.47 -32.80
CA MET A 1 -10.26 9.06 -32.53
C MET A 1 -9.90 8.79 -31.09
N THR A 2 -10.85 8.90 -30.17
CA THR A 2 -10.67 8.55 -28.76
C THR A 2 -10.76 7.03 -28.67
N ALA A 3 -9.62 6.36 -28.45
CA ALA A 3 -9.58 4.94 -28.17
C ALA A 3 -10.48 4.66 -26.97
N GLN A 4 -11.53 3.87 -27.14
CA GLN A 4 -12.36 3.43 -26.03
C GLN A 4 -11.44 2.71 -25.02
N PRO A 5 -11.51 3.04 -23.72
CA PRO A 5 -10.71 2.35 -22.74
C PRO A 5 -11.07 0.87 -22.78
N THR A 6 -10.07 0.02 -22.94
CA THR A 6 -10.24 -1.45 -22.96
C THR A 6 -10.92 -1.86 -21.66
N ARG A 7 -12.05 -2.55 -21.77
CA ARG A 7 -12.80 -3.06 -20.61
C ARG A 7 -11.95 -4.07 -19.85
N LEU A 8 -11.98 -4.01 -18.53
CA LEU A 8 -11.32 -5.00 -17.67
C LEU A 8 -11.98 -6.37 -17.86
N THR A 9 -11.15 -7.40 -18.01
CA THR A 9 -11.61 -8.78 -17.96
C THR A 9 -11.69 -9.26 -16.50
N THR A 10 -12.52 -10.25 -16.23
CA THR A 10 -12.65 -10.83 -14.87
C THR A 10 -11.30 -11.30 -14.30
N ALA A 11 -10.44 -11.88 -15.12
CA ALA A 11 -9.11 -12.29 -14.70
C ALA A 11 -8.26 -11.07 -14.26
N GLN A 12 -8.33 -9.95 -14.98
CA GLN A 12 -7.63 -8.72 -14.61
C GLN A 12 -8.17 -8.11 -13.30
N GLU A 13 -9.46 -8.21 -13.04
CA GLU A 13 -10.08 -7.76 -11.79
C GLU A 13 -9.48 -8.52 -10.59
N TYR A 14 -9.36 -9.85 -10.67
CA TYR A 14 -8.74 -10.67 -9.63
C TYR A 14 -7.23 -10.42 -9.48
N TRP A 15 -6.49 -10.26 -10.59
CA TRP A 15 -5.07 -9.93 -10.52
C TRP A 15 -4.82 -8.56 -9.85
N LEU A 16 -5.69 -7.59 -10.10
CA LEU A 16 -5.62 -6.29 -9.41
C LEU A 16 -5.91 -6.44 -7.91
N ALA A 17 -6.86 -7.30 -7.52
CA ALA A 17 -7.14 -7.57 -6.10
C ALA A 17 -5.96 -8.28 -5.41
N VAL A 18 -5.31 -9.23 -6.07
CA VAL A 18 -4.08 -9.87 -5.56
C VAL A 18 -2.96 -8.85 -5.42
N ALA A 19 -2.75 -7.99 -6.41
CA ALA A 19 -1.77 -6.91 -6.33
C ALA A 19 -2.07 -5.96 -5.17
N ALA A 20 -3.34 -5.58 -4.98
CA ALA A 20 -3.77 -4.77 -3.84
C ALA A 20 -3.45 -5.45 -2.50
N ALA A 21 -3.72 -6.77 -2.39
CA ALA A 21 -3.42 -7.54 -1.19
C ALA A 21 -1.92 -7.54 -0.87
N VAL A 22 -1.07 -7.84 -1.86
CA VAL A 22 0.39 -7.91 -1.69
C VAL A 22 0.97 -6.55 -1.29
N VAL A 23 0.58 -5.48 -2.00
CA VAL A 23 1.08 -4.12 -1.71
C VAL A 23 0.64 -3.65 -0.33
N THR A 24 -0.61 -3.93 0.05
CA THR A 24 -1.14 -3.57 1.37
C THR A 24 -0.46 -4.38 2.47
N ALA A 25 -0.25 -5.68 2.29
CA ALA A 25 0.41 -6.54 3.26
C ALA A 25 1.78 -5.98 3.70
N ASN A 26 2.56 -5.41 2.77
CA ASN A 26 3.87 -4.82 3.06
C ASN A 26 3.83 -3.73 4.15
N ALA A 27 2.75 -2.95 4.21
CA ALA A 27 2.61 -1.90 5.24
C ALA A 27 2.26 -2.46 6.63
N TYR A 28 1.83 -3.71 6.70
CA TYR A 28 1.32 -4.34 7.94
C TYR A 28 2.23 -5.44 8.51
N TYR A 29 3.24 -5.92 7.79
CA TYR A 29 4.16 -6.96 8.26
C TYR A 29 4.91 -6.61 9.53
N ILE A 30 5.07 -5.32 9.86
CA ILE A 30 5.72 -4.89 11.08
C ILE A 30 4.97 -5.33 12.36
N HIS A 31 3.64 -5.48 12.28
CA HIS A 31 2.81 -5.73 13.47
C HIS A 31 3.13 -7.06 14.17
N PRO A 32 3.20 -8.22 13.47
CA PRO A 32 3.52 -9.48 14.14
C PRO A 32 4.98 -9.56 14.64
N ILE A 33 5.92 -8.89 13.97
CA ILE A 33 7.34 -8.96 14.30
C ILE A 33 7.83 -7.83 15.21
N ILE A 34 6.94 -6.93 15.63
CA ILE A 34 7.33 -5.71 16.36
C ILE A 34 8.09 -6.01 17.66
N GLY A 35 7.74 -7.13 18.35
CA GLY A 35 8.43 -7.58 19.55
C GLY A 35 9.86 -8.05 19.28
N ASP A 36 10.08 -8.70 18.14
CA ASP A 36 11.42 -9.16 17.72
C ASP A 36 12.29 -7.97 17.33
N VAL A 37 11.71 -7.00 16.63
CA VAL A 37 12.39 -5.75 16.27
C VAL A 37 12.78 -4.95 17.51
N ALA A 38 11.90 -4.88 18.53
CA ALA A 38 12.19 -4.24 19.80
C ALA A 38 13.38 -4.90 20.52
N ARG A 39 13.40 -6.23 20.57
CA ARG A 39 14.51 -7.00 21.15
C ARG A 39 15.82 -6.80 20.37
N HIS A 40 15.74 -6.82 19.03
CA HIS A 40 16.92 -6.63 18.19
C HIS A 40 17.60 -5.29 18.40
N PHE A 41 16.83 -4.22 18.52
CA PHE A 41 17.36 -2.85 18.74
C PHE A 41 17.53 -2.50 20.23
N GLY A 42 17.16 -3.39 21.17
CA GLY A 42 17.27 -3.15 22.61
C GLY A 42 16.41 -1.99 23.11
N VAL A 43 15.24 -1.79 22.53
CA VAL A 43 14.35 -0.63 22.82
C VAL A 43 13.08 -1.05 23.56
N GLY A 44 12.54 -0.12 24.35
CA GLY A 44 11.31 -0.34 25.11
C GLY A 44 10.03 -0.23 24.27
N ALA A 45 8.89 -0.66 24.85
CA ALA A 45 7.59 -0.68 24.19
C ALA A 45 7.14 0.69 23.68
N ALA A 46 7.42 1.78 24.41
CA ALA A 46 7.07 3.12 23.99
C ALA A 46 7.81 3.57 22.72
N GLN A 47 9.11 3.23 22.61
CA GLN A 47 9.92 3.59 21.46
C GLN A 47 9.53 2.78 20.22
N ILE A 48 9.37 1.47 20.37
CA ILE A 48 9.02 0.62 19.23
C ILE A 48 7.58 0.90 18.74
N GLY A 49 6.66 1.29 19.62
CA GLY A 49 5.29 1.66 19.27
C GLY A 49 5.19 2.87 18.32
N LEU A 50 6.22 3.74 18.32
CA LEU A 50 6.28 4.86 17.36
C LEU A 50 6.43 4.38 15.92
N VAL A 51 7.04 3.24 15.66
CA VAL A 51 7.26 2.72 14.29
C VAL A 51 5.95 2.52 13.55
N PRO A 52 5.00 1.68 14.03
CA PRO A 52 3.72 1.51 13.35
C PRO A 52 2.86 2.77 13.43
N ALA A 53 2.96 3.58 14.49
CA ALA A 53 2.21 4.83 14.59
C ALA A 53 2.61 5.81 13.49
N LEU A 54 3.90 6.04 13.28
CA LEU A 54 4.42 6.89 12.21
C LEU A 54 4.15 6.32 10.82
N ASN A 55 4.22 5.00 10.65
CA ASN A 55 3.85 4.33 9.41
C ASN A 55 2.38 4.62 9.04
N GLN A 56 1.45 4.48 9.98
CA GLN A 56 0.02 4.72 9.72
C GLN A 56 -0.28 6.22 9.50
N LEU A 57 0.38 7.10 10.25
CA LEU A 57 0.27 8.55 10.03
C LEU A 57 0.77 8.93 8.63
N ALA A 58 1.91 8.37 8.23
CA ALA A 58 2.49 8.60 6.90
C ALA A 58 1.58 8.06 5.78
N LEU A 59 0.95 6.88 5.98
CA LEU A 59 -0.06 6.34 5.07
C LEU A 59 -1.24 7.31 4.92
N ALA A 60 -1.77 7.82 6.02
CA ALA A 60 -2.87 8.79 6.00
C ALA A 60 -2.48 10.07 5.25
N LEU A 61 -1.29 10.61 5.50
CA LEU A 61 -0.75 11.77 4.78
C LEU A 61 -0.53 11.44 3.30
N GLY A 62 -0.01 10.27 2.99
CA GLY A 62 0.16 9.80 1.62
C GLY A 62 -1.17 9.76 0.86
N ILE A 63 -2.22 9.19 1.46
CA ILE A 63 -3.57 9.19 0.87
C ILE A 63 -4.03 10.62 0.61
N LEU A 64 -3.91 11.50 1.59
CA LEU A 64 -4.37 12.88 1.48
C LEU A 64 -3.63 13.67 0.39
N LEU A 65 -2.30 13.52 0.29
CA LEU A 65 -1.46 14.31 -0.59
C LEU A 65 -1.26 13.70 -1.97
N LEU A 66 -1.16 12.38 -2.05
CA LEU A 66 -0.77 11.69 -3.29
C LEU A 66 -1.97 11.14 -4.06
N LEU A 67 -3.09 10.81 -3.40
CA LEU A 67 -4.28 10.30 -4.10
C LEU A 67 -4.83 11.28 -5.13
N PRO A 68 -4.90 12.61 -4.87
CA PRO A 68 -5.34 13.59 -5.87
C PRO A 68 -4.47 13.66 -7.13
N LEU A 69 -3.21 13.19 -7.07
CA LEU A 69 -2.36 13.08 -8.26
C LEU A 69 -2.93 12.11 -9.30
N GLY A 70 -3.76 11.13 -8.86
CA GLY A 70 -4.46 10.21 -9.75
C GLY A 70 -5.39 10.87 -10.77
N ASP A 71 -5.82 12.11 -10.51
CA ASP A 71 -6.62 12.89 -11.44
C ASP A 71 -5.78 13.60 -12.51
N ARG A 72 -4.50 13.86 -12.23
CA ARG A 72 -3.58 14.60 -13.11
C ARG A 72 -2.62 13.69 -13.87
N PHE A 73 -2.21 12.60 -13.29
CA PHE A 73 -1.21 11.69 -13.85
C PHE A 73 -1.83 10.32 -14.17
N SER A 74 -1.16 9.55 -15.04
CA SER A 74 -1.62 8.20 -15.35
C SER A 74 -1.50 7.29 -14.12
N ASN A 75 -2.54 6.51 -13.82
CA ASN A 75 -2.52 5.56 -12.71
C ASN A 75 -1.35 4.58 -12.81
N ARG A 76 -0.92 4.23 -14.04
CA ARG A 76 0.24 3.36 -14.27
C ARG A 76 1.54 3.99 -13.77
N THR A 77 1.79 5.24 -14.12
CA THR A 77 2.99 5.97 -13.70
C THR A 77 3.02 6.13 -12.19
N LEU A 78 1.89 6.52 -11.60
CA LEU A 78 1.80 6.68 -10.15
C LEU A 78 2.00 5.36 -9.40
N THR A 79 1.38 4.26 -9.87
CA THR A 79 1.55 2.94 -9.26
C THR A 79 3.03 2.52 -9.29
N ILE A 80 3.72 2.69 -10.42
CA ILE A 80 5.14 2.37 -10.53
C ILE A 80 5.96 3.22 -9.57
N LEU A 81 5.75 4.54 -9.55
CA LEU A 81 6.48 5.47 -8.69
C LEU A 81 6.29 5.12 -7.21
N PHE A 82 5.05 4.89 -6.79
CA PHE A 82 4.74 4.55 -5.40
C PHE A 82 5.28 3.18 -5.00
N THR A 83 5.24 2.19 -5.90
CA THR A 83 5.86 0.87 -5.65
C THR A 83 7.37 0.99 -5.51
N ILE A 84 8.06 1.80 -6.32
CA ILE A 84 9.50 2.06 -6.18
C ILE A 84 9.78 2.72 -4.82
N GLY A 85 9.00 3.72 -4.42
CA GLY A 85 9.13 4.36 -3.12
C GLY A 85 8.92 3.38 -1.96
N GLN A 86 7.93 2.50 -2.07
CA GLN A 86 7.66 1.44 -1.09
C GLN A 86 8.84 0.45 -0.99
N CYS A 87 9.39 0.01 -2.13
CA CYS A 87 10.60 -0.83 -2.16
C CYS A 87 11.79 -0.13 -1.51
N GLY A 88 11.97 1.17 -1.76
CA GLY A 88 13.00 1.97 -1.10
C GLY A 88 12.86 1.96 0.42
N GLY A 89 11.65 2.13 0.94
CA GLY A 89 11.36 2.01 2.38
C GLY A 89 11.71 0.63 2.94
N LEU A 90 11.34 -0.45 2.25
CA LEU A 90 11.70 -1.83 2.63
C LEU A 90 13.21 -2.05 2.67
N ILE A 91 13.93 -1.57 1.65
CA ILE A 91 15.40 -1.66 1.59
C ILE A 91 16.02 -0.91 2.78
N MET A 92 15.54 0.30 3.09
CA MET A 92 16.01 1.05 4.25
C MET A 92 15.79 0.28 5.57
N MET A 93 14.62 -0.35 5.74
CA MET A 93 14.33 -1.16 6.92
C MET A 93 15.25 -2.37 7.01
N THR A 94 15.54 -3.04 5.89
CA THR A 94 16.42 -4.22 5.84
C THR A 94 17.88 -3.89 6.16
N LEU A 95 18.34 -2.71 5.72
CA LEU A 95 19.71 -2.25 5.96
C LEU A 95 19.86 -1.47 7.26
N ALA A 96 18.80 -1.32 8.05
CA ALA A 96 18.82 -0.51 9.25
C ALA A 96 19.69 -1.13 10.34
N GLN A 97 20.72 -0.39 10.76
CA GLN A 97 21.58 -0.74 11.90
C GLN A 97 21.07 -0.13 13.23
N GLY A 98 19.99 0.63 13.19
CA GLY A 98 19.38 1.24 14.37
C GLY A 98 17.92 1.62 14.15
N LEU A 99 17.21 1.82 15.26
CA LEU A 99 15.78 2.09 15.26
C LEU A 99 15.40 3.31 14.41
N THR A 100 16.22 4.36 14.40
CA THR A 100 15.92 5.58 13.65
C THR A 100 15.81 5.32 12.15
N LEU A 101 16.80 4.65 11.56
CA LEU A 101 16.78 4.32 10.12
C LEU A 101 15.64 3.36 9.79
N PHE A 102 15.38 2.39 10.67
CA PHE A 102 14.25 1.46 10.56
C PHE A 102 12.91 2.21 10.56
N THR A 103 12.74 3.15 11.48
CA THR A 103 11.53 3.98 11.60
C THR A 103 11.32 4.86 10.35
N VAL A 104 12.38 5.49 9.84
CA VAL A 104 12.32 6.29 8.60
C VAL A 104 11.91 5.41 7.43
N GLY A 105 12.53 4.23 7.27
CA GLY A 105 12.16 3.28 6.23
C GLY A 105 10.69 2.84 6.32
N SER A 106 10.22 2.51 7.52
CA SER A 106 8.82 2.16 7.76
C SER A 106 7.86 3.32 7.46
N THR A 107 8.22 4.54 7.82
CA THR A 107 7.44 5.75 7.53
C THR A 107 7.33 6.00 6.02
N LEU A 108 8.44 5.88 5.28
CA LEU A 108 8.45 5.97 3.82
C LEU A 108 7.59 4.87 3.17
N LEU A 109 7.70 3.63 3.67
CA LEU A 109 6.90 2.52 3.20
C LEU A 109 5.41 2.84 3.36
N GLY A 110 4.98 3.30 4.53
CA GLY A 110 3.60 3.72 4.78
C GLY A 110 3.15 4.83 3.82
N PHE A 111 3.97 5.88 3.69
CA PHE A 111 3.65 7.03 2.82
C PHE A 111 3.43 6.64 1.35
N PHE A 112 4.18 5.68 0.84
CA PHE A 112 4.06 5.21 -0.55
C PHE A 112 3.09 4.03 -0.74
N THR A 113 2.43 3.52 0.29
CA THR A 113 1.42 2.45 0.19
C THR A 113 0.09 2.96 -0.36
N ILE A 114 0.12 3.73 -1.46
CA ILE A 114 -1.05 4.39 -2.05
C ILE A 114 -1.62 3.61 -3.24
N ALA A 115 -0.82 2.78 -3.89
CA ALA A 115 -1.22 2.07 -5.10
C ALA A 115 -2.59 1.35 -4.97
N PRO A 116 -2.92 0.62 -3.88
CA PRO A 116 -4.21 -0.03 -3.71
C PRO A 116 -5.40 0.93 -3.74
N TYR A 117 -5.21 2.16 -3.26
CA TYR A 117 -6.26 3.18 -3.18
C TYR A 117 -6.54 3.87 -4.52
N LEU A 118 -5.63 3.75 -5.50
CA LEU A 118 -5.84 4.21 -6.88
C LEU A 118 -6.68 3.22 -7.71
N LEU A 119 -6.78 1.96 -7.28
CA LEU A 119 -7.42 0.90 -8.08
C LEU A 119 -8.93 1.10 -8.27
N PRO A 120 -9.73 1.56 -7.28
CA PRO A 120 -11.15 1.84 -7.50
C PRO A 120 -11.36 2.93 -8.56
N ALA A 121 -10.57 4.01 -8.53
CA ALA A 121 -10.62 5.07 -9.54
C ALA A 121 -10.16 4.58 -10.93
N TYR A 122 -9.20 3.66 -10.98
CA TYR A 122 -8.79 3.01 -12.22
C TYR A 122 -9.90 2.11 -12.79
N ALA A 123 -10.56 1.32 -11.94
CA ALA A 123 -11.63 0.44 -12.32
C ALA A 123 -12.87 1.22 -12.81
N SER A 124 -13.23 2.32 -12.16
CA SER A 124 -14.39 3.14 -12.53
C SER A 124 -14.33 3.66 -13.96
N LYS A 125 -13.12 3.86 -14.50
CA LYS A 125 -12.90 4.31 -15.88
C LYS A 125 -12.97 3.17 -16.94
N ARG A 126 -13.03 1.89 -16.50
CA ARG A 126 -12.88 0.70 -17.37
C ARG A 126 -13.92 -0.39 -17.17
N VAL A 127 -14.83 -0.20 -16.24
CA VAL A 127 -15.90 -1.14 -15.91
C VAL A 127 -17.25 -0.48 -16.15
N ALA A 128 -18.21 -1.27 -16.63
CA ALA A 128 -19.57 -0.77 -16.79
C ALA A 128 -20.18 -0.38 -15.43
N PRO A 129 -21.00 0.67 -15.35
CA PRO A 129 -21.56 1.18 -14.11
C PRO A 129 -22.24 0.09 -13.26
N GLU A 130 -22.92 -0.86 -13.89
CA GLU A 130 -23.65 -1.95 -13.27
C GLU A 130 -22.71 -2.94 -12.55
N ARG A 131 -21.46 -3.06 -13.00
CA ARG A 131 -20.43 -3.95 -12.43
C ARG A 131 -19.49 -3.23 -11.48
N LEU A 132 -19.51 -1.91 -11.44
CA LEU A 132 -18.55 -1.12 -10.66
C LEU A 132 -18.55 -1.50 -9.17
N GLY A 133 -19.73 -1.67 -8.59
CA GLY A 133 -19.88 -2.09 -7.19
C GLY A 133 -19.23 -3.44 -6.91
N HIS A 134 -19.43 -4.42 -7.80
CA HIS A 134 -18.83 -5.76 -7.68
C HIS A 134 -17.30 -5.71 -7.77
N VAL A 135 -16.77 -5.00 -8.75
CA VAL A 135 -15.30 -4.89 -8.93
C VAL A 135 -14.65 -4.14 -7.76
N THR A 136 -15.26 -3.06 -7.29
CA THR A 136 -14.78 -2.34 -6.10
C THR A 136 -14.78 -3.22 -4.86
N ALA A 137 -15.82 -4.06 -4.69
CA ALA A 137 -15.88 -5.02 -3.58
C ALA A 137 -14.74 -6.04 -3.64
N ILE A 138 -14.42 -6.59 -4.82
CA ILE A 138 -13.30 -7.52 -5.01
C ILE A 138 -11.97 -6.85 -4.67
N LEU A 139 -11.74 -5.62 -5.14
CA LEU A 139 -10.52 -4.87 -4.86
C LEU A 139 -10.38 -4.58 -3.35
N THR A 140 -11.45 -4.16 -2.70
CA THR A 140 -11.49 -3.91 -1.25
C THR A 140 -11.27 -5.20 -0.46
N ALA A 141 -11.87 -6.31 -0.88
CA ALA A 141 -11.62 -7.62 -0.28
C ALA A 141 -10.16 -8.01 -0.37
N GLY A 142 -9.49 -7.72 -1.51
CA GLY A 142 -8.05 -7.91 -1.67
C GLY A 142 -7.25 -7.13 -0.63
N VAL A 143 -7.55 -5.84 -0.44
CA VAL A 143 -6.90 -4.99 0.59
C VAL A 143 -7.08 -5.59 1.99
N ILE A 144 -8.31 -5.94 2.37
CA ILE A 144 -8.62 -6.53 3.68
C ILE A 144 -7.88 -7.86 3.87
N PHE A 145 -7.89 -8.71 2.84
CA PHE A 145 -7.17 -9.98 2.87
C PHE A 145 -5.66 -9.79 3.06
N GLY A 146 -5.05 -8.80 2.38
CA GLY A 146 -3.66 -8.43 2.56
C GLY A 146 -3.34 -8.02 4.01
N ILE A 147 -4.21 -7.23 4.64
CA ILE A 147 -4.06 -6.85 6.06
C ILE A 147 -4.13 -8.07 6.98
N LEU A 148 -5.08 -8.99 6.73
CA LEU A 148 -5.25 -10.19 7.55
C LEU A 148 -4.05 -11.12 7.44
N VAL A 149 -3.60 -11.41 6.21
CA VAL A 149 -2.43 -12.29 5.97
C VAL A 149 -1.15 -11.71 6.56
N ALA A 150 -0.99 -10.39 6.55
CA ALA A 150 0.19 -9.75 7.11
C ALA A 150 0.23 -9.80 8.67
N ARG A 151 -0.85 -10.18 9.33
CA ARG A 151 -0.95 -10.23 10.80
C ARG A 151 -0.82 -11.64 11.38
N VAL A 152 -0.77 -12.66 10.53
CA VAL A 152 -0.58 -14.08 10.89
C VAL A 152 0.89 -14.46 10.81
#